data_2f236508257ab7f5b06af996479e1722
#
_entry.id   2f236508257ab7f5b06af996479e1722
#
_cell.length_a   1.000
_cell.length_b   1.000
_cell.length_c   1.000
_cell.angle_alpha   90.00
_cell.angle_beta   90.00
_cell.angle_gamma   90.00
#
_symmetry.space_group_name_H-M   'P 1'
#
loop_
_entity.id
_entity.type
_entity.pdbx_description
1 polymer ?
#
loop_
_entity_poly.entity_id
_entity_poly.type
_entity_poly.pdbx_seq_one_letter_code
_entity_poly.pdbx_strand_id
1 'polypeptide(L)'
;EAMYKNDKISEEEYKDALAEVIQVDSHSKTYEQSWSRSYAIHCVVEEMMRADGFEFQYDFPLVTDREDYEELYDATFAEYREKLFLSGYQIYTSIDPVHQNALQNAIDVKLEEYNTKNTNGTYALQCAATCIDNETGLVTAVVGGRSQEDISYDYNRAYLSSRPPGSAIKPLVVYTPLLERGYSASSMVEDKKDPEGPKNAN
;
A
#
# COMPACT_ATOMS: atom_id res chain seq x y z
N GLU A 1 25.09 -17.39 33.35
CA GLU A 1 24.68 -17.66 34.71
C GLU A 1 24.26 -19.13 34.92
N ALA A 2 23.33 -19.67 34.10
CA ALA A 2 22.88 -21.06 34.20
C ALA A 2 24.02 -22.09 34.04
N MET A 3 24.97 -21.85 33.14
CA MET A 3 26.13 -22.72 32.93
C MET A 3 27.04 -22.75 34.13
N TYR A 4 27.26 -21.60 34.80
CA TYR A 4 28.03 -21.50 36.04
C TYR A 4 27.32 -22.20 37.22
N LYS A 5 26.03 -21.97 37.39
CA LYS A 5 25.22 -22.62 38.45
C LYS A 5 25.16 -24.15 38.35
N ASN A 6 25.35 -24.69 37.13
CA ASN A 6 25.35 -26.13 36.88
C ASN A 6 26.78 -26.71 36.71
N ASP A 7 27.81 -26.02 37.20
CA ASP A 7 29.21 -26.43 37.16
C ASP A 7 29.72 -26.78 35.75
N LYS A 8 29.22 -26.12 34.70
CA LYS A 8 29.64 -26.32 33.30
C LYS A 8 30.77 -25.41 32.88
N ILE A 9 30.97 -24.30 33.59
CA ILE A 9 32.05 -23.33 33.40
C ILE A 9 32.55 -22.90 34.77
N SER A 10 33.84 -22.53 34.84
CA SER A 10 34.49 -22.01 36.05
C SER A 10 34.00 -20.57 36.36
N GLU A 11 34.31 -20.10 37.58
CA GLU A 11 34.00 -18.71 37.96
C GLU A 11 34.77 -17.69 37.12
N GLU A 12 35.99 -18.02 36.70
CA GLU A 12 36.81 -17.17 35.84
C GLU A 12 36.19 -17.04 34.45
N GLU A 13 35.83 -18.17 33.82
CA GLU A 13 35.13 -18.19 32.51
C GLU A 13 33.77 -17.46 32.57
N TYR A 14 33.06 -17.54 33.70
CA TYR A 14 31.81 -16.81 33.89
C TYR A 14 32.05 -15.31 33.97
N LYS A 15 33.08 -14.84 34.68
CA LYS A 15 33.42 -13.42 34.76
C LYS A 15 33.92 -12.88 33.44
N ASP A 16 34.72 -13.64 32.72
CA ASP A 16 35.20 -13.26 31.38
C ASP A 16 34.05 -13.15 30.38
N ALA A 17 33.13 -14.11 30.40
CA ALA A 17 31.92 -14.06 29.55
C ALA A 17 30.99 -12.89 29.89
N LEU A 18 30.95 -12.42 31.14
CA LEU A 18 30.20 -11.21 31.52
C LEU A 18 30.90 -9.92 31.10
N ALA A 19 32.21 -9.93 31.00
CA ALA A 19 33.01 -8.78 30.60
C ALA A 19 33.13 -8.67 29.07
N GLU A 20 32.84 -9.76 28.35
CA GLU A 20 32.87 -9.77 26.88
C GLU A 20 31.79 -8.87 26.27
N VAL A 21 32.22 -7.89 25.51
CA VAL A 21 31.31 -7.05 24.74
C VAL A 21 30.84 -7.83 23.50
N ILE A 22 29.61 -8.32 23.53
CA ILE A 22 29.00 -9.00 22.39
C ILE A 22 28.83 -7.97 21.28
N GLN A 23 29.66 -8.05 20.26
CA GLN A 23 29.43 -7.33 19.02
C GLN A 23 28.47 -8.17 18.14
N VAL A 24 27.24 -7.72 18.06
CA VAL A 24 26.30 -8.31 17.08
C VAL A 24 26.65 -7.75 15.71
N ASP A 25 27.29 -8.56 14.88
CA ASP A 25 27.48 -8.23 13.48
C ASP A 25 26.11 -8.41 12.76
N SER A 26 25.31 -7.36 12.86
CA SER A 26 24.03 -7.33 12.16
C SER A 26 24.31 -7.10 10.67
N HIS A 27 24.42 -8.17 9.91
CA HIS A 27 24.28 -8.11 8.46
C HIS A 27 22.83 -7.74 8.08
N SER A 28 22.32 -6.64 8.65
CA SER A 28 21.06 -6.09 8.21
C SER A 28 21.25 -5.62 6.77
N LYS A 29 20.80 -6.43 5.82
CA LYS A 29 20.60 -5.93 4.47
C LYS A 29 19.66 -4.72 4.61
N THR A 30 20.20 -3.53 4.46
CA THR A 30 19.39 -2.31 4.31
C THR A 30 18.62 -2.46 3.02
N TYR A 31 17.39 -2.92 3.12
CA TYR A 31 16.50 -2.97 1.96
C TYR A 31 16.06 -1.55 1.66
N GLU A 32 16.32 -1.08 0.45
CA GLU A 32 15.78 0.20 0.00
C GLU A 32 14.26 0.21 0.14
N GLN A 33 13.77 1.23 0.80
CA GLN A 33 12.33 1.47 0.88
C GLN A 33 11.84 1.94 -0.51
N SER A 34 10.68 1.45 -0.94
CA SER A 34 10.07 1.84 -2.20
C SER A 34 8.56 1.66 -2.15
N TRP A 35 7.85 2.32 -3.06
CA TRP A 35 6.39 2.16 -3.20
C TRP A 35 5.99 0.73 -3.55
N SER A 36 6.73 0.08 -4.43
CA SER A 36 6.49 -1.33 -4.80
C SER A 36 6.71 -2.26 -3.61
N ARG A 37 7.73 -2.01 -2.78
CA ARG A 37 7.97 -2.80 -1.58
C ARG A 37 6.86 -2.62 -0.55
N SER A 38 6.43 -1.39 -0.27
CA SER A 38 5.33 -1.15 0.69
C SER A 38 4.04 -1.82 0.21
N TYR A 39 3.75 -1.77 -1.09
CA TYR A 39 2.61 -2.46 -1.69
C TYR A 39 2.72 -3.99 -1.56
N ALA A 40 3.87 -4.57 -1.89
CA ALA A 40 4.07 -6.02 -1.77
C ALA A 40 3.90 -6.52 -0.33
N ILE A 41 4.46 -5.79 0.65
CA ILE A 41 4.27 -6.10 2.08
C ILE A 41 2.80 -6.04 2.44
N HIS A 42 2.09 -4.98 2.04
CA HIS A 42 0.67 -4.82 2.32
C HIS A 42 -0.15 -6.00 1.80
N CYS A 43 0.02 -6.36 0.52
CA CYS A 43 -0.70 -7.48 -0.08
C CYS A 43 -0.44 -8.82 0.63
N VAL A 44 0.82 -9.09 1.02
CA VAL A 44 1.17 -10.34 1.71
C VAL A 44 0.58 -10.36 3.12
N VAL A 45 0.65 -9.24 3.85
CA VAL A 45 0.09 -9.16 5.20
C VAL A 45 -1.42 -9.38 5.16
N GLU A 46 -2.16 -8.71 4.25
CA GLU A 46 -3.60 -8.93 4.10
C GLU A 46 -3.93 -10.37 3.72
N GLU A 47 -3.12 -11.01 2.86
CA GLU A 47 -3.34 -12.40 2.50
C GLU A 47 -3.09 -13.35 3.68
N MET A 48 -2.08 -13.07 4.52
CA MET A 48 -1.86 -13.82 5.76
C MET A 48 -3.03 -13.66 6.73
N MET A 49 -3.53 -12.43 6.90
CA MET A 49 -4.73 -12.16 7.72
C MET A 49 -5.95 -12.92 7.20
N ARG A 50 -6.17 -12.90 5.89
CA ARG A 50 -7.29 -13.61 5.23
C ARG A 50 -7.18 -15.13 5.41
N ALA A 51 -5.98 -15.67 5.26
CA ALA A 51 -5.72 -17.11 5.42
C ALA A 51 -6.02 -17.59 6.85
N ASP A 52 -5.78 -16.74 7.84
CA ASP A 52 -6.07 -17.03 9.26
C ASP A 52 -7.50 -16.61 9.67
N GLY A 53 -8.36 -16.19 8.71
CA GLY A 53 -9.79 -15.99 8.91
C GLY A 53 -10.20 -14.55 9.26
N PHE A 54 -9.35 -13.56 9.05
CA PHE A 54 -9.74 -12.15 9.21
C PHE A 54 -10.77 -11.77 8.15
N GLU A 55 -11.92 -11.22 8.59
CA GLU A 55 -13.01 -10.80 7.72
C GLU A 55 -12.86 -9.32 7.34
N PHE A 56 -12.54 -9.05 6.06
CA PHE A 56 -12.43 -7.70 5.54
C PHE A 56 -13.83 -7.09 5.31
N GLN A 57 -14.06 -5.93 5.89
CA GLN A 57 -15.32 -5.18 5.77
C GLN A 57 -15.10 -3.92 4.93
N TYR A 58 -16.06 -3.62 4.05
CA TYR A 58 -15.99 -2.50 3.12
C TYR A 58 -17.22 -1.57 3.22
N ASP A 59 -18.23 -1.98 3.96
CA ASP A 59 -19.46 -1.23 4.17
C ASP A 59 -19.77 -1.14 5.67
N PHE A 60 -20.03 0.07 6.13
CA PHE A 60 -20.24 0.38 7.55
C PHE A 60 -21.52 1.20 7.71
N PRO A 61 -22.58 0.63 8.30
CA PRO A 61 -23.83 1.33 8.54
C PRO A 61 -23.67 2.54 9.49
N LEU A 62 -22.75 2.45 10.45
CA LEU A 62 -22.46 3.49 11.42
C LEU A 62 -20.97 3.89 11.37
N VAL A 63 -20.70 5.15 11.72
CA VAL A 63 -19.32 5.66 11.80
C VAL A 63 -18.52 4.94 12.90
N THR A 64 -19.17 4.63 14.02
CA THR A 64 -18.56 3.89 15.15
C THR A 64 -18.13 2.49 14.74
N ASP A 65 -18.93 1.78 13.93
CA ASP A 65 -18.59 0.43 13.45
C ASP A 65 -17.32 0.47 12.57
N ARG A 66 -17.15 1.56 11.82
CA ARG A 66 -15.97 1.80 11.02
C ARG A 66 -14.74 2.08 11.88
N GLU A 67 -14.85 2.93 12.90
CA GLU A 67 -13.75 3.27 13.80
C GLU A 67 -13.26 2.02 14.56
N ASP A 68 -14.18 1.23 15.09
CA ASP A 68 -13.87 -0.03 15.79
C ASP A 68 -13.20 -1.06 14.84
N TYR A 69 -13.65 -1.12 13.58
CA TYR A 69 -13.05 -1.98 12.57
C TYR A 69 -11.64 -1.51 12.17
N GLU A 70 -11.44 -0.21 11.96
CA GLU A 70 -10.14 0.37 11.61
C GLU A 70 -9.11 0.10 12.73
N GLU A 71 -9.49 0.24 14.00
CA GLU A 71 -8.61 -0.09 15.14
C GLU A 71 -8.24 -1.59 15.16
N LEU A 72 -9.22 -2.47 14.96
CA LEU A 72 -8.99 -3.91 14.89
C LEU A 72 -8.09 -4.28 13.68
N TYR A 73 -8.36 -3.67 12.52
CA TYR A 73 -7.57 -3.90 11.31
C TYR A 73 -6.12 -3.47 11.52
N ASP A 74 -5.89 -2.26 12.03
CA ASP A 74 -4.55 -1.72 12.23
C ASP A 74 -3.73 -2.56 13.22
N ALA A 75 -4.35 -2.97 14.33
CA ALA A 75 -3.71 -3.84 15.33
C ALA A 75 -3.34 -5.20 14.73
N THR A 76 -4.27 -5.83 14.01
CA THR A 76 -4.05 -7.12 13.38
C THR A 76 -3.00 -7.03 12.26
N PHE A 77 -3.08 -5.98 11.44
CA PHE A 77 -2.10 -5.73 10.38
C PHE A 77 -0.68 -5.57 10.94
N ALA A 78 -0.52 -4.83 12.04
CA ALA A 78 0.77 -4.65 12.70
C ALA A 78 1.35 -5.99 13.21
N GLU A 79 0.53 -6.85 13.82
CA GLU A 79 0.93 -8.19 14.27
C GLU A 79 1.42 -9.07 13.11
N TYR A 80 0.64 -9.13 12.03
CA TYR A 80 1.01 -9.95 10.87
C TYR A 80 2.20 -9.40 10.11
N ARG A 81 2.37 -8.08 10.07
CA ARG A 81 3.57 -7.44 9.53
C ARG A 81 4.83 -7.84 10.31
N GLU A 82 4.76 -7.86 11.63
CA GLU A 82 5.87 -8.33 12.47
C GLU A 82 6.16 -9.82 12.22
N LYS A 83 5.13 -10.66 12.19
CA LYS A 83 5.23 -12.09 11.87
C LYS A 83 5.89 -12.32 10.50
N LEU A 84 5.53 -11.51 9.48
CA LEU A 84 6.14 -11.57 8.15
C LEU A 84 7.65 -11.31 8.22
N PHE A 85 8.10 -10.28 8.92
CA PHE A 85 9.52 -9.94 9.02
C PHE A 85 10.34 -10.95 9.82
N LEU A 86 9.74 -11.61 10.80
CA LEU A 86 10.40 -12.62 11.64
C LEU A 86 10.46 -14.01 10.98
N SER A 87 9.63 -14.30 9.99
CA SER A 87 9.44 -15.64 9.45
C SER A 87 10.34 -15.99 8.24
N GLY A 88 11.10 -15.04 7.70
CA GLY A 88 12.04 -15.29 6.59
C GLY A 88 11.39 -15.63 5.25
N TYR A 89 10.17 -15.18 5.01
CA TYR A 89 9.46 -15.36 3.74
C TYR A 89 10.21 -14.74 2.56
N GLN A 90 10.07 -15.36 1.40
CA GLN A 90 10.46 -14.81 0.12
C GLN A 90 9.21 -14.37 -0.63
N ILE A 91 9.14 -13.10 -1.02
CA ILE A 91 8.00 -12.52 -1.70
C ILE A 91 8.34 -12.38 -3.18
N TYR A 92 7.59 -13.06 -4.05
CA TYR A 92 7.66 -12.93 -5.50
C TYR A 92 6.54 -12.01 -5.95
N THR A 93 6.88 -11.00 -6.74
CA THR A 93 5.92 -9.98 -7.21
C THR A 93 5.85 -9.96 -8.73
N SER A 94 4.75 -9.42 -9.24
CA SER A 94 4.55 -9.11 -10.65
C SER A 94 5.11 -7.74 -11.07
N ILE A 95 5.74 -7.02 -10.14
CA ILE A 95 6.31 -5.69 -10.41
C ILE A 95 7.44 -5.80 -11.42
N ASP A 96 7.31 -5.06 -12.52
CA ASP A 96 8.36 -4.90 -13.53
C ASP A 96 9.20 -3.65 -13.20
N PRO A 97 10.51 -3.79 -12.95
CA PRO A 97 11.36 -2.65 -12.62
C PRO A 97 11.39 -1.55 -13.71
N VAL A 98 11.22 -1.93 -14.98
CA VAL A 98 11.20 -0.99 -16.11
C VAL A 98 9.92 -0.16 -16.06
N HIS A 99 8.77 -0.81 -15.89
CA HIS A 99 7.48 -0.13 -15.73
C HIS A 99 7.45 0.73 -14.47
N GLN A 100 7.99 0.22 -13.35
CA GLN A 100 8.06 0.93 -12.08
C GLN A 100 8.84 2.25 -12.21
N ASN A 101 10.03 2.19 -12.81
CA ASN A 101 10.87 3.37 -13.01
C ASN A 101 10.25 4.35 -14.03
N ALA A 102 9.65 3.85 -15.09
CA ALA A 102 8.99 4.68 -16.08
C ALA A 102 7.79 5.44 -15.48
N LEU A 103 6.98 4.75 -14.65
CA LEU A 103 5.82 5.35 -13.97
C LEU A 103 6.26 6.43 -12.98
N GLN A 104 7.28 6.17 -12.16
CA GLN A 104 7.81 7.14 -11.21
C GLN A 104 8.35 8.38 -11.94
N ASN A 105 9.16 8.18 -12.96
CA ASN A 105 9.73 9.28 -13.76
C ASN A 105 8.64 10.12 -14.43
N ALA A 106 7.61 9.47 -14.98
CA ALA A 106 6.50 10.19 -15.62
C ALA A 106 5.76 11.12 -14.63
N ILE A 107 5.55 10.67 -13.39
CA ILE A 107 4.94 11.47 -12.32
C ILE A 107 5.86 12.64 -11.96
N ASP A 108 7.13 12.38 -11.71
CA ASP A 108 8.08 13.38 -11.23
C ASP A 108 8.32 14.49 -12.28
N VAL A 109 8.51 14.11 -13.54
CA VAL A 109 8.64 15.07 -14.65
C VAL A 109 7.36 15.88 -14.85
N LYS A 110 6.19 15.25 -14.81
CA LYS A 110 4.92 15.95 -15.01
C LYS A 110 4.60 16.94 -13.92
N LEU A 111 5.06 16.69 -12.70
CA LEU A 111 4.81 17.52 -11.53
C LEU A 111 5.99 18.45 -11.17
N GLU A 112 7.04 18.52 -11.99
CA GLU A 112 8.24 19.31 -11.72
C GLU A 112 7.93 20.82 -11.48
N GLU A 113 6.99 21.38 -12.21
CA GLU A 113 6.55 22.78 -12.05
C GLU A 113 5.80 23.06 -10.73
N TYR A 114 5.26 22.02 -10.06
CA TYR A 114 4.52 22.11 -8.81
C TYR A 114 5.42 21.80 -7.62
N ASN A 115 6.32 22.72 -7.27
CA ASN A 115 7.38 22.51 -6.29
C ASN A 115 7.12 23.10 -4.89
N THR A 116 5.90 23.56 -4.63
CA THR A 116 5.50 24.04 -3.30
C THR A 116 5.59 22.91 -2.28
N LYS A 117 6.28 23.18 -1.17
CA LYS A 117 6.42 22.22 -0.07
C LYS A 117 5.61 22.61 1.15
N ASN A 118 5.14 21.63 1.88
CA ASN A 118 4.53 21.76 3.20
C ASN A 118 5.60 22.07 4.27
N THR A 119 5.16 22.37 5.48
CA THR A 119 6.04 22.68 6.62
C THR A 119 6.96 21.51 7.02
N ASN A 120 6.58 20.28 6.69
CA ASN A 120 7.36 19.06 6.92
C ASN A 120 8.33 18.71 5.76
N GLY A 121 8.50 19.60 4.79
CA GLY A 121 9.41 19.40 3.64
C GLY A 121 8.86 18.57 2.49
N THR A 122 7.67 17.96 2.64
CA THR A 122 7.04 17.18 1.55
C THR A 122 6.38 18.07 0.51
N TYR A 123 6.32 17.63 -0.75
CA TYR A 123 5.57 18.36 -1.78
C TYR A 123 4.08 18.44 -1.42
N ALA A 124 3.50 19.63 -1.54
CA ALA A 124 2.08 19.85 -1.27
C ALA A 124 1.18 19.12 -2.28
N LEU A 125 1.58 19.13 -3.57
CA LEU A 125 0.90 18.35 -4.60
C LEU A 125 1.57 16.98 -4.74
N GLN A 126 0.78 15.94 -4.52
CA GLN A 126 1.16 14.55 -4.66
C GLN A 126 0.36 13.87 -5.79
N CYS A 127 0.89 12.79 -6.32
CA CYS A 127 0.21 11.94 -7.29
C CYS A 127 0.46 10.48 -6.94
N ALA A 128 -0.51 9.64 -7.22
CA ALA A 128 -0.36 8.19 -7.14
C ALA A 128 -0.88 7.55 -8.42
N ALA A 129 -0.28 6.44 -8.80
CA ALA A 129 -0.69 5.69 -9.98
C ALA A 129 -0.38 4.20 -9.84
N THR A 130 -1.18 3.38 -10.52
CA THR A 130 -1.00 1.94 -10.62
C THR A 130 -1.04 1.55 -12.09
N CYS A 131 -0.10 0.70 -12.51
CA CYS A 131 -0.09 0.10 -13.82
C CYS A 131 -0.49 -1.38 -13.70
N ILE A 132 -1.49 -1.77 -14.47
CA ILE A 132 -2.04 -3.14 -14.47
C ILE A 132 -1.91 -3.70 -15.88
N ASP A 133 -1.41 -4.91 -15.98
CA ASP A 133 -1.42 -5.68 -17.22
C ASP A 133 -2.84 -6.15 -17.52
N ASN A 134 -3.38 -5.76 -18.69
CA ASN A 134 -4.76 -6.03 -19.03
C ASN A 134 -5.06 -7.51 -19.37
N GLU A 135 -4.03 -8.29 -19.70
CA GLU A 135 -4.19 -9.71 -20.03
C GLU A 135 -4.21 -10.56 -18.76
N THR A 136 -3.36 -10.23 -17.80
CA THR A 136 -3.18 -11.01 -16.57
C THR A 136 -3.91 -10.45 -15.37
N GLY A 137 -4.26 -9.14 -15.38
CA GLY A 137 -4.80 -8.41 -14.24
C GLY A 137 -3.77 -8.11 -13.14
N LEU A 138 -2.49 -8.43 -13.36
CA LEU A 138 -1.44 -8.23 -12.37
C LEU A 138 -0.91 -6.79 -12.36
N VAL A 139 -0.57 -6.30 -11.18
CA VAL A 139 0.04 -4.99 -10.99
C VAL A 139 1.50 -5.05 -11.40
N THR A 140 1.90 -4.29 -12.43
CA THR A 140 3.27 -4.23 -12.95
C THR A 140 4.06 -3.04 -12.42
N ALA A 141 3.39 -1.99 -11.96
CA ALA A 141 4.01 -0.85 -11.29
C ALA A 141 3.03 -0.18 -10.33
N VAL A 142 3.54 0.37 -9.24
CA VAL A 142 2.74 1.12 -8.27
C VAL A 142 3.58 2.26 -7.67
N VAL A 143 3.05 3.48 -7.75
CA VAL A 143 3.68 4.68 -7.21
C VAL A 143 2.69 5.38 -6.29
N GLY A 144 3.06 5.55 -5.03
CA GLY A 144 2.22 6.16 -4.00
C GLY A 144 2.48 7.65 -3.74
N GLY A 145 3.45 8.23 -4.44
CA GLY A 145 3.83 9.63 -4.28
C GLY A 145 4.99 10.05 -5.17
N ARG A 146 5.31 11.34 -5.17
CA ARG A 146 6.46 11.89 -5.87
C ARG A 146 7.77 11.48 -5.19
N SER A 147 8.86 11.42 -5.95
CA SER A 147 10.21 11.30 -5.40
C SER A 147 10.56 12.55 -4.61
N GLN A 148 11.04 12.39 -3.38
CA GLN A 148 11.46 13.49 -2.51
C GLN A 148 12.43 12.95 -1.46
N GLU A 149 13.18 13.85 -0.81
CA GLU A 149 14.02 13.50 0.33
C GLU A 149 13.15 13.12 1.54
N ASP A 150 13.63 12.22 2.39
CA ASP A 150 12.97 11.79 3.62
C ASP A 150 11.55 11.21 3.42
N ILE A 151 11.35 10.44 2.36
CA ILE A 151 10.06 9.77 2.13
C ILE A 151 9.86 8.68 3.17
N SER A 152 8.75 8.77 3.91
CA SER A 152 8.14 7.59 4.50
C SER A 152 7.28 6.90 3.43
N TYR A 153 7.63 5.66 3.07
CA TYR A 153 6.84 4.83 2.15
C TYR A 153 5.64 4.15 2.82
N ASP A 154 5.33 4.53 4.07
CA ASP A 154 4.24 3.92 4.85
C ASP A 154 2.86 4.34 4.32
N TYR A 155 2.71 5.58 3.86
CA TYR A 155 1.46 6.04 3.26
C TYR A 155 1.50 5.99 1.74
N ASN A 156 1.23 4.82 1.19
CA ASN A 156 1.13 4.63 -0.26
C ASN A 156 -0.27 5.01 -0.77
N ARG A 157 -0.37 6.19 -1.39
CA ARG A 157 -1.65 6.76 -1.85
C ARG A 157 -2.33 5.96 -2.95
N ALA A 158 -1.61 5.05 -3.60
CA ALA A 158 -2.18 4.23 -4.67
C ALA A 158 -3.26 3.26 -4.16
N TYR A 159 -3.18 2.84 -2.88
CA TYR A 159 -4.14 1.92 -2.27
C TYR A 159 -4.67 2.35 -0.91
N LEU A 160 -4.00 3.28 -0.20
CA LEU A 160 -4.46 3.77 1.11
C LEU A 160 -5.32 5.04 1.02
N SER A 161 -5.28 5.76 -0.11
CA SER A 161 -6.02 7.01 -0.25
C SER A 161 -7.46 6.77 -0.68
N SER A 162 -8.41 7.15 0.16
CA SER A 162 -9.83 7.15 -0.18
C SER A 162 -10.27 8.54 -0.64
N ARG A 163 -10.80 8.63 -1.87
CA ARG A 163 -11.30 9.88 -2.46
C ARG A 163 -12.53 9.63 -3.33
N PRO A 164 -13.47 10.59 -3.40
CA PRO A 164 -14.56 10.51 -4.37
C PRO A 164 -14.01 10.40 -5.80
N PRO A 165 -14.43 9.39 -6.59
CA PRO A 165 -13.90 9.17 -7.93
C PRO A 165 -14.35 10.23 -8.94
N GLY A 166 -15.43 10.96 -8.65
CA GLY A 166 -16.01 11.90 -9.59
C GLY A 166 -16.37 11.24 -10.92
N SER A 167 -16.10 11.90 -12.04
CA SER A 167 -16.38 11.37 -13.38
C SER A 167 -15.53 10.14 -13.77
N ALA A 168 -14.48 9.82 -13.03
CA ALA A 168 -13.68 8.62 -13.28
C ALA A 168 -14.47 7.31 -13.05
N ILE A 169 -15.59 7.36 -12.32
CA ILE A 169 -16.48 6.21 -12.12
C ILE A 169 -17.34 5.87 -13.34
N LYS A 170 -17.51 6.81 -14.31
CA LYS A 170 -18.42 6.63 -15.45
C LYS A 170 -18.18 5.37 -16.28
N PRO A 171 -16.96 4.92 -16.54
CA PRO A 171 -16.73 3.65 -17.22
C PRO A 171 -17.45 2.48 -16.56
N LEU A 172 -17.47 2.43 -15.23
CA LEU A 172 -18.09 1.34 -14.47
C LEU A 172 -19.60 1.48 -14.36
N VAL A 173 -20.11 2.66 -13.99
CA VAL A 173 -21.55 2.83 -13.66
C VAL A 173 -22.41 3.33 -14.81
N VAL A 174 -21.81 3.81 -15.90
CA VAL A 174 -22.53 4.33 -17.06
C VAL A 174 -22.23 3.51 -18.32
N TYR A 175 -20.95 3.43 -18.72
CA TYR A 175 -20.61 2.86 -20.02
C TYR A 175 -20.73 1.34 -20.02
N THR A 176 -20.23 0.64 -19.00
CA THR A 176 -20.35 -0.82 -18.91
C THR A 176 -21.81 -1.28 -18.95
N PRO A 177 -22.73 -0.77 -18.12
CA PRO A 177 -24.15 -1.16 -18.19
C PRO A 177 -24.83 -0.85 -19.54
N LEU A 178 -24.40 0.19 -20.24
CA LEU A 178 -24.91 0.49 -21.57
C LEU A 178 -24.41 -0.53 -22.60
N LEU A 179 -23.12 -0.87 -22.57
CA LEU A 179 -22.52 -1.88 -23.44
C LEU A 179 -23.18 -3.26 -23.24
N GLU A 180 -23.44 -3.64 -21.98
CA GLU A 180 -24.15 -4.89 -21.63
C GLU A 180 -25.58 -4.93 -22.19
N ARG A 181 -26.21 -3.77 -22.39
CA ARG A 181 -27.53 -3.62 -23.03
C ARG A 181 -27.49 -3.53 -24.53
N GLY A 182 -26.31 -3.72 -25.15
CA GLY A 182 -26.13 -3.72 -26.61
C GLY A 182 -25.83 -2.36 -27.22
N TYR A 183 -25.63 -1.31 -26.41
CA TYR A 183 -25.13 -0.03 -26.94
C TYR A 183 -23.66 -0.18 -27.34
N SER A 184 -23.20 0.72 -28.21
CA SER A 184 -21.80 0.81 -28.64
C SER A 184 -21.28 2.23 -28.43
N ALA A 185 -19.98 2.44 -28.60
CA ALA A 185 -19.38 3.77 -28.51
C ALA A 185 -19.95 4.78 -29.54
N SER A 186 -20.54 4.28 -30.62
CA SER A 186 -21.19 5.10 -31.65
C SER A 186 -22.71 5.23 -31.50
N SER A 187 -23.30 4.64 -30.45
CA SER A 187 -24.73 4.74 -30.21
C SER A 187 -25.11 6.18 -29.87
N MET A 188 -26.16 6.67 -30.51
CA MET A 188 -26.72 7.99 -30.23
C MET A 188 -27.60 7.90 -28.99
N VAL A 189 -27.38 8.81 -28.04
CA VAL A 189 -28.18 8.95 -26.82
C VAL A 189 -28.87 10.31 -26.88
N GLU A 190 -30.17 10.33 -26.62
CA GLU A 190 -30.95 11.56 -26.63
C GLU A 190 -30.67 12.36 -25.34
N ASP A 191 -30.03 13.52 -25.47
CA ASP A 191 -29.79 14.45 -24.37
C ASP A 191 -31.01 15.37 -24.21
N LYS A 192 -32.02 14.89 -23.50
CA LYS A 192 -33.20 15.66 -23.12
C LYS A 192 -33.23 15.86 -21.61
N LYS A 193 -33.70 17.07 -21.24
CA LYS A 193 -33.99 17.34 -19.84
C LYS A 193 -35.12 16.41 -19.38
N ASP A 194 -34.80 15.56 -18.42
CA ASP A 194 -35.79 14.73 -17.74
C ASP A 194 -36.69 15.63 -16.85
N PRO A 195 -38.02 15.70 -17.13
CA PRO A 195 -38.92 16.51 -16.31
C PRO A 195 -39.03 16.03 -14.86
N GLU A 196 -38.73 14.73 -14.62
CA GLU A 196 -38.79 14.09 -13.30
C GLU A 196 -37.38 13.88 -12.68
N GLY A 197 -36.33 14.22 -13.44
CA GLY A 197 -34.96 14.07 -13.01
C GLY A 197 -34.51 15.12 -11.97
N PRO A 198 -33.35 14.89 -11.32
CA PRO A 198 -32.83 15.84 -10.33
C PRO A 198 -32.57 17.20 -10.97
N LYS A 199 -33.09 18.27 -10.33
CA LYS A 199 -33.08 19.66 -10.83
C LYS A 199 -31.68 20.26 -11.09
N ASN A 200 -30.60 19.56 -10.78
CA ASN A 200 -29.22 20.02 -10.86
C ASN A 200 -28.30 19.12 -11.69
N ALA A 201 -28.84 18.38 -12.64
CA ALA A 201 -28.00 17.79 -13.68
C ALA A 201 -27.66 18.90 -14.68
N ASN A 202 -26.61 19.69 -14.37
CA ASN A 202 -26.05 20.86 -15.07
C ASN A 202 -27.04 21.90 -15.52
#